data_49752c2714ace5cfdafb1ea68e1192db
#
_entry.id   49752c2714ace5cfdafb1ea68e1192db
#
_cell.length_a   1.000
_cell.length_b   1.000
_cell.length_c   1.000
_cell.angle_alpha   90.00
_cell.angle_beta   90.00
_cell.angle_gamma   90.00
#
_symmetry.space_group_name_H-M   'P 1'
#
loop_
_entity.id
_entity.type
_entity.pdbx_description
1 polymer ?
#
loop_
_entity_poly.entity_id
_entity_poly.type
_entity_poly.pdbx_seq_one_letter_code
_entity_poly.pdbx_strand_id
1 'polypeptide(L)'
;LLAAACAKGRTILRGAAREPEIADLAAFLNRCGGCIEGAGSSTIRIEGRRGLSGCCFSPLPDRIFASTLACGCAAAGGRVELTGCAPALYAPVLEILGQMGCRVEPAGDTVRISRFGRLHGAGRVFTGAYPALATDAAPLLAAAMLCADSESSIEDVIFERRFGCAEGFCRLGAQAETAGRVLTIAPGGLLRGTVVEAPDLRGGAALVLAGLAARGTTVITHPAHIDRGYAGFTEILAGLGAQIRRESAPGNGSAKKTSAKKQICLSIGAKR
;
A
#
# COMPACT_ATOMS: atom_id res chain seq x y z
N LEU A 1 -4.19 -21.95 7.74
CA LEU A 1 -4.89 -22.71 6.68
C LEU A 1 -3.99 -23.80 6.11
N LEU A 2 -2.83 -23.48 5.54
CA LEU A 2 -1.94 -24.42 4.84
C LEU A 2 -1.56 -25.64 5.70
N ALA A 3 -1.07 -25.41 6.92
CA ALA A 3 -0.69 -26.50 7.83
C ALA A 3 -1.89 -27.38 8.20
N ALA A 4 -3.03 -26.76 8.50
CA ALA A 4 -4.25 -27.50 8.88
C ALA A 4 -4.84 -28.29 7.71
N ALA A 5 -4.75 -27.81 6.48
CA ALA A 5 -5.23 -28.49 5.29
C ALA A 5 -4.51 -29.84 5.05
N CYS A 6 -3.25 -29.96 5.50
CA CYS A 6 -2.43 -31.19 5.38
C CYS A 6 -2.35 -32.00 6.69
N ALA A 7 -2.89 -31.50 7.80
CA ALA A 7 -2.90 -32.21 9.09
C ALA A 7 -3.91 -33.35 9.12
N LYS A 8 -3.75 -34.32 10.04
CA LYS A 8 -4.78 -35.34 10.25
C LYS A 8 -5.90 -34.78 11.12
N GLY A 9 -7.17 -35.07 10.75
CA GLY A 9 -8.34 -34.73 11.53
C GLY A 9 -8.89 -33.33 11.23
N ARG A 10 -9.68 -32.81 12.16
CA ARG A 10 -10.38 -31.52 12.03
C ARG A 10 -9.69 -30.43 12.83
N THR A 11 -9.51 -29.27 12.20
CA THR A 11 -9.04 -28.04 12.84
C THR A 11 -10.15 -26.97 12.81
N ILE A 12 -10.35 -26.27 13.92
CA ILE A 12 -11.26 -25.14 14.00
C ILE A 12 -10.46 -23.91 14.43
N LEU A 13 -10.41 -22.90 13.56
CA LEU A 13 -9.83 -21.61 13.85
C LEU A 13 -10.94 -20.66 14.30
N ARG A 14 -10.84 -20.11 15.50
CA ARG A 14 -11.74 -19.09 16.05
C ARG A 14 -11.04 -17.75 16.10
N GLY A 15 -11.77 -16.64 15.91
CA GLY A 15 -11.18 -15.32 15.78
C GLY A 15 -10.31 -15.18 14.52
N ALA A 16 -10.64 -15.94 13.47
CA ALA A 16 -9.90 -15.93 12.22
C ALA A 16 -10.00 -14.57 11.52
N ALA A 17 -8.93 -14.20 10.84
CA ALA A 17 -8.88 -13.05 9.94
C ALA A 17 -9.92 -13.22 8.82
N ARG A 18 -10.57 -12.11 8.44
CA ARG A 18 -11.66 -12.10 7.44
C ARG A 18 -11.23 -11.46 6.13
N GLU A 19 -9.98 -11.07 6.01
CA GLU A 19 -9.41 -10.46 4.82
C GLU A 19 -9.69 -11.31 3.57
N PRO A 20 -9.96 -10.67 2.41
CA PRO A 20 -10.28 -11.36 1.16
C PRO A 20 -9.25 -12.42 0.78
N GLU A 21 -7.98 -12.16 1.07
CA GLU A 21 -6.85 -13.07 0.81
C GLU A 21 -6.99 -14.41 1.56
N ILE A 22 -7.65 -14.41 2.72
CA ILE A 22 -7.91 -15.62 3.50
C ILE A 22 -8.98 -16.47 2.82
N ALA A 23 -10.04 -15.83 2.32
CA ALA A 23 -11.10 -16.50 1.56
C ALA A 23 -10.57 -17.04 0.23
N ASP A 24 -9.74 -16.26 -0.46
CA ASP A 24 -9.10 -16.63 -1.71
C ASP A 24 -8.16 -17.84 -1.56
N LEU A 25 -7.31 -17.84 -0.51
CA LEU A 25 -6.45 -18.98 -0.19
C LEU A 25 -7.27 -20.24 0.14
N ALA A 26 -8.39 -20.10 0.88
CA ALA A 26 -9.26 -21.23 1.16
C ALA A 26 -9.93 -21.78 -0.12
N ALA A 27 -10.37 -20.90 -1.02
CA ALA A 27 -10.91 -21.27 -2.32
C ALA A 27 -9.87 -22.02 -3.18
N PHE A 28 -8.63 -21.52 -3.22
CA PHE A 28 -7.51 -22.19 -3.88
C PHE A 28 -7.28 -23.59 -3.33
N LEU A 29 -7.15 -23.73 -1.99
CA LEU A 29 -6.93 -25.01 -1.33
C LEU A 29 -8.08 -26.00 -1.58
N ASN A 30 -9.33 -25.52 -1.54
CA ASN A 30 -10.51 -26.34 -1.85
C ASN A 30 -10.50 -26.81 -3.29
N ARG A 31 -10.04 -25.98 -4.24
CA ARG A 31 -9.89 -26.38 -5.64
C ARG A 31 -8.78 -27.41 -5.83
N CYS A 32 -7.80 -27.44 -4.94
CA CYS A 32 -6.78 -28.49 -4.87
C CYS A 32 -7.25 -29.77 -4.18
N GLY A 33 -8.52 -29.90 -3.80
CA GLY A 33 -9.08 -31.06 -3.11
C GLY A 33 -9.10 -30.96 -1.59
N GLY A 34 -8.86 -29.76 -1.05
CA GLY A 34 -9.02 -29.44 0.36
C GLY A 34 -10.47 -29.43 0.82
N CYS A 35 -10.69 -29.25 2.11
CA CYS A 35 -12.03 -29.13 2.70
C CYS A 35 -11.98 -28.04 3.78
N ILE A 36 -12.25 -26.79 3.36
CA ILE A 36 -12.18 -25.59 4.20
C ILE A 36 -13.50 -24.86 4.07
N GLU A 37 -14.15 -24.61 5.20
CA GLU A 37 -15.43 -23.90 5.29
C GLU A 37 -15.32 -22.70 6.21
N GLY A 38 -16.16 -21.66 5.99
CA GLY A 38 -16.26 -20.48 6.83
C GLY A 38 -15.13 -19.47 6.63
N ALA A 39 -14.27 -19.60 5.61
CA ALA A 39 -13.30 -18.57 5.26
C ALA A 39 -14.01 -17.24 4.91
N GLY A 40 -13.45 -16.11 5.37
CA GLY A 40 -14.12 -14.80 5.32
C GLY A 40 -15.01 -14.51 6.53
N SER A 41 -15.22 -15.49 7.43
CA SER A 41 -15.88 -15.32 8.72
C SER A 41 -14.88 -15.45 9.88
N SER A 42 -15.33 -15.19 11.11
CA SER A 42 -14.50 -15.34 12.32
C SER A 42 -14.22 -16.78 12.71
N THR A 43 -14.82 -17.76 12.03
CA THR A 43 -14.62 -19.19 12.35
C THR A 43 -14.40 -19.97 11.06
N ILE A 44 -13.26 -20.60 10.95
CA ILE A 44 -12.89 -21.46 9.81
C ILE A 44 -12.79 -22.91 10.28
N ARG A 45 -13.42 -23.82 9.55
CA ARG A 45 -13.36 -25.27 9.78
C ARG A 45 -12.56 -25.90 8.66
N ILE A 46 -11.63 -26.78 9.02
CA ILE A 46 -10.70 -27.39 8.07
C ILE A 46 -10.67 -28.89 8.37
N GLU A 47 -11.05 -29.71 7.40
CA GLU A 47 -10.81 -31.15 7.41
C GLU A 47 -9.50 -31.42 6.69
N GLY A 48 -8.51 -31.90 7.43
CA GLY A 48 -7.19 -32.18 6.84
C GLY A 48 -7.21 -33.36 5.86
N ARG A 49 -6.46 -33.25 4.79
CA ARG A 49 -6.36 -34.23 3.70
C ARG A 49 -4.93 -34.73 3.57
N ARG A 50 -4.73 -36.01 3.25
CA ARG A 50 -3.40 -36.62 3.08
C ARG A 50 -2.66 -36.14 1.84
N GLY A 51 -3.34 -35.55 0.88
CA GLY A 51 -2.75 -35.00 -0.33
C GLY A 51 -3.67 -33.99 -0.98
N LEU A 52 -3.07 -32.96 -1.56
CA LEU A 52 -3.73 -31.98 -2.41
C LEU A 52 -3.22 -32.16 -3.83
N SER A 53 -4.08 -31.97 -4.81
CA SER A 53 -3.73 -32.02 -6.23
C SER A 53 -3.47 -30.61 -6.78
N GLY A 54 -2.75 -30.52 -7.90
CA GLY A 54 -2.61 -29.25 -8.61
C GLY A 54 -3.92 -28.81 -9.24
N CYS A 55 -4.10 -27.49 -9.37
CA CYS A 55 -5.25 -26.91 -10.05
C CYS A 55 -4.86 -25.64 -10.82
N CYS A 56 -5.71 -25.22 -11.77
CA CYS A 56 -5.67 -23.87 -12.33
C CYS A 56 -6.50 -22.96 -11.44
N PHE A 57 -5.93 -21.84 -11.01
CA PHE A 57 -6.59 -20.88 -10.13
C PHE A 57 -6.15 -19.46 -10.49
N SER A 58 -7.08 -18.53 -10.51
CA SER A 58 -6.80 -17.10 -10.67
C SER A 58 -7.00 -16.43 -9.31
N PRO A 59 -5.94 -15.95 -8.67
CA PRO A 59 -6.06 -15.27 -7.39
C PRO A 59 -6.77 -13.93 -7.54
N LEU A 60 -7.29 -13.42 -6.42
CA LEU A 60 -7.85 -12.07 -6.36
C LEU A 60 -6.81 -11.01 -6.73
N PRO A 61 -7.25 -9.88 -7.32
CA PRO A 61 -6.38 -8.74 -7.55
C PRO A 61 -5.80 -8.21 -6.23
N ASP A 62 -4.56 -7.70 -6.30
CA ASP A 62 -3.91 -7.08 -5.14
C ASP A 62 -4.57 -5.72 -4.81
N ARG A 63 -5.46 -5.73 -3.83
CA ARG A 63 -6.18 -4.54 -3.35
C ARG A 63 -5.24 -3.50 -2.72
N ILE A 64 -4.10 -3.91 -2.17
CA ILE A 64 -3.13 -2.99 -1.57
C ILE A 64 -2.32 -2.29 -2.65
N PHE A 65 -1.95 -3.02 -3.71
CA PHE A 65 -1.31 -2.42 -4.88
C PHE A 65 -2.26 -1.41 -5.56
N ALA A 66 -3.53 -1.76 -5.74
CA ALA A 66 -4.54 -0.86 -6.29
C ALA A 66 -4.72 0.39 -5.40
N SER A 67 -4.79 0.20 -4.06
CA SER A 67 -4.83 1.30 -3.09
C SER A 67 -3.61 2.22 -3.20
N THR A 68 -2.43 1.65 -3.44
CA THR A 68 -1.18 2.40 -3.61
C THR A 68 -1.26 3.33 -4.82
N LEU A 69 -1.71 2.81 -5.97
CA LEU A 69 -1.85 3.64 -7.18
C LEU A 69 -2.94 4.70 -7.03
N ALA A 70 -4.04 4.38 -6.33
CA ALA A 70 -5.10 5.33 -5.99
C ALA A 70 -4.57 6.49 -5.12
N CYS A 71 -3.86 6.18 -4.04
CA CYS A 71 -3.21 7.16 -3.17
C CYS A 71 -2.12 7.95 -3.92
N GLY A 72 -1.40 7.31 -4.83
CA GLY A 72 -0.42 7.96 -5.70
C GLY A 72 -1.04 9.01 -6.60
N CYS A 73 -2.18 8.73 -7.22
CA CYS A 73 -2.97 9.69 -7.99
C CYS A 73 -3.44 10.85 -7.11
N ALA A 74 -3.91 10.57 -5.90
CA ALA A 74 -4.31 11.60 -4.94
C ALA A 74 -3.13 12.50 -4.54
N ALA A 75 -1.95 11.94 -4.27
CA ALA A 75 -0.75 12.69 -3.89
C ALA A 75 -0.18 13.54 -5.04
N ALA A 76 0.00 12.93 -6.22
CA ALA A 76 0.64 13.58 -7.37
C ALA A 76 -0.31 14.46 -8.18
N GLY A 77 -1.62 14.22 -8.11
CA GLY A 77 -2.61 14.80 -9.02
C GLY A 77 -2.68 14.09 -10.36
N GLY A 78 -3.64 14.50 -11.18
CA GLY A 78 -3.88 13.91 -12.49
C GLY A 78 -5.03 12.90 -12.48
N ARG A 79 -4.95 11.90 -13.37
CA ARG A 79 -6.00 10.87 -13.55
C ARG A 79 -5.38 9.50 -13.78
N VAL A 80 -5.95 8.49 -13.15
CA VAL A 80 -5.62 7.09 -13.41
C VAL A 80 -6.88 6.26 -13.57
N GLU A 81 -6.81 5.23 -14.40
CA GLU A 81 -7.80 4.18 -14.52
C GLU A 81 -7.15 2.84 -14.14
N LEU A 82 -7.71 2.18 -13.15
CA LEU A 82 -7.27 0.88 -12.66
C LEU A 82 -8.28 -0.16 -13.11
N THR A 83 -7.86 -1.12 -13.90
CA THR A 83 -8.70 -2.21 -14.42
C THR A 83 -8.36 -3.53 -13.75
N GLY A 84 -9.33 -4.43 -13.63
CA GLY A 84 -9.13 -5.72 -12.99
C GLY A 84 -8.75 -5.60 -11.50
N CYS A 85 -9.20 -4.56 -10.81
CA CYS A 85 -8.72 -4.20 -9.47
C CYS A 85 -9.73 -4.46 -8.35
N ALA A 86 -10.94 -4.95 -8.68
CA ALA A 86 -12.02 -5.24 -7.72
C ALA A 86 -12.22 -4.14 -6.66
N PRO A 87 -12.75 -2.95 -7.01
CA PRO A 87 -12.81 -1.76 -6.13
C PRO A 87 -13.49 -2.02 -4.78
N ALA A 88 -14.45 -2.94 -4.72
CA ALA A 88 -15.14 -3.32 -3.49
C ALA A 88 -14.20 -3.86 -2.40
N LEU A 89 -13.04 -4.44 -2.77
CA LEU A 89 -12.08 -5.02 -1.82
C LEU A 89 -11.31 -3.95 -1.02
N TYR A 90 -11.28 -2.70 -1.51
CA TYR A 90 -10.61 -1.58 -0.85
C TYR A 90 -11.47 -0.31 -0.84
N ALA A 91 -12.78 -0.49 -0.80
CA ALA A 91 -13.76 0.60 -0.74
C ALA A 91 -13.44 1.68 0.31
N PRO A 92 -13.01 1.36 1.55
CA PRO A 92 -12.67 2.38 2.54
C PRO A 92 -11.58 3.35 2.08
N VAL A 93 -10.58 2.91 1.30
CA VAL A 93 -9.56 3.79 0.73
C VAL A 93 -10.19 4.74 -0.28
N LEU A 94 -11.02 4.22 -1.17
CA LEU A 94 -11.69 5.00 -2.21
C LEU A 94 -12.65 6.04 -1.62
N GLU A 95 -13.39 5.67 -0.57
CA GLU A 95 -14.29 6.56 0.17
C GLU A 95 -13.52 7.72 0.83
N ILE A 96 -12.41 7.42 1.51
CA ILE A 96 -11.56 8.45 2.14
C ILE A 96 -10.99 9.39 1.07
N LEU A 97 -10.48 8.86 -0.04
CA LEU A 97 -9.97 9.68 -1.14
C LEU A 97 -11.09 10.57 -1.74
N GLY A 98 -12.31 10.06 -1.84
CA GLY A 98 -13.49 10.83 -2.25
C GLY A 98 -13.79 11.97 -1.29
N GLN A 99 -13.79 11.71 0.02
CA GLN A 99 -13.98 12.73 1.07
C GLN A 99 -12.85 13.80 1.05
N MET A 100 -11.64 13.40 0.70
CA MET A 100 -10.51 14.31 0.53
C MET A 100 -10.60 15.18 -0.75
N GLY A 101 -11.59 14.94 -1.63
CA GLY A 101 -11.81 15.74 -2.84
C GLY A 101 -11.32 15.11 -4.13
N CYS A 102 -10.94 13.85 -4.13
CA CYS A 102 -10.74 13.09 -5.37
C CYS A 102 -12.09 12.73 -5.99
N ARG A 103 -12.17 12.79 -7.33
CA ARG A 103 -13.27 12.17 -8.05
C ARG A 103 -12.97 10.68 -8.20
N VAL A 104 -13.84 9.83 -7.64
CA VAL A 104 -13.71 8.38 -7.63
C VAL A 104 -14.93 7.78 -8.32
N GLU A 105 -14.73 7.04 -9.40
CA GLU A 105 -15.78 6.47 -10.24
C GLU A 105 -15.57 4.96 -10.42
N PRO A 106 -16.07 4.12 -9.48
CA PRO A 106 -16.01 2.68 -9.63
C PRO A 106 -17.02 2.19 -10.67
N ALA A 107 -16.62 1.21 -11.48
CA ALA A 107 -17.46 0.60 -12.52
C ALA A 107 -17.04 -0.88 -12.73
N GLY A 108 -17.78 -1.81 -12.13
CA GLY A 108 -17.43 -3.24 -12.17
C GLY A 108 -16.08 -3.53 -11.51
N ASP A 109 -15.14 -4.09 -12.27
CA ASP A 109 -13.78 -4.38 -11.82
C ASP A 109 -12.77 -3.24 -12.05
N THR A 110 -13.28 -2.07 -12.45
CA THR A 110 -12.49 -0.90 -12.81
C THR A 110 -12.82 0.26 -11.88
N VAL A 111 -11.84 1.13 -11.61
CA VAL A 111 -12.07 2.42 -10.97
C VAL A 111 -11.28 3.52 -11.67
N ARG A 112 -11.92 4.66 -11.90
CA ARG A 112 -11.27 5.90 -12.34
C ARG A 112 -11.10 6.82 -11.16
N ILE A 113 -9.90 7.33 -10.97
CA ILE A 113 -9.58 8.26 -9.89
C ILE A 113 -8.93 9.49 -10.52
N SER A 114 -9.37 10.66 -10.11
CA SER A 114 -8.74 11.91 -10.56
C SER A 114 -8.71 12.96 -9.47
N ARG A 115 -7.63 13.73 -9.47
CA ARG A 115 -7.46 14.92 -8.64
C ARG A 115 -6.89 16.08 -9.46
N PHE A 116 -7.66 17.12 -9.60
CA PHE A 116 -7.25 18.36 -10.30
C PHE A 116 -7.29 19.60 -9.37
N GLY A 117 -7.93 19.46 -8.22
CA GLY A 117 -8.05 20.50 -7.21
C GLY A 117 -7.16 20.26 -5.98
N ARG A 118 -7.48 20.99 -4.92
CA ARG A 118 -6.88 20.81 -3.60
C ARG A 118 -7.42 19.53 -2.97
N LEU A 119 -6.60 18.88 -2.16
CA LEU A 119 -7.07 17.85 -1.24
C LEU A 119 -7.45 18.51 0.08
N HIS A 120 -8.57 18.06 0.65
CA HIS A 120 -8.98 18.38 2.00
C HIS A 120 -8.43 17.35 2.98
N GLY A 121 -8.32 17.72 4.26
CA GLY A 121 -7.95 16.76 5.29
C GLY A 121 -8.98 15.64 5.42
N ALA A 122 -8.52 14.45 5.72
CA ALA A 122 -9.39 13.28 5.94
C ALA A 122 -10.04 13.28 7.35
N GLY A 123 -9.68 14.25 8.21
CA GLY A 123 -10.06 14.21 9.62
C GLY A 123 -9.39 13.05 10.33
N ARG A 124 -10.13 12.37 11.24
CA ARG A 124 -9.61 11.22 11.99
C ARG A 124 -10.03 9.91 11.33
N VAL A 125 -9.04 9.12 10.94
CA VAL A 125 -9.19 7.84 10.25
C VAL A 125 -8.70 6.71 11.15
N PHE A 126 -9.38 5.56 11.12
CA PHE A 126 -9.00 4.37 11.89
C PHE A 126 -8.80 3.18 10.95
N THR A 127 -7.75 2.41 11.19
CA THR A 127 -7.63 1.09 10.57
C THR A 127 -8.44 0.06 11.34
N GLY A 128 -8.63 -1.11 10.76
CA GLY A 128 -9.34 -2.20 11.43
C GLY A 128 -9.31 -3.49 10.62
N ALA A 129 -9.85 -4.55 11.23
CA ALA A 129 -10.05 -5.80 10.53
C ALA A 129 -11.07 -5.62 9.39
N TYR A 130 -10.85 -6.35 8.30
CA TYR A 130 -11.74 -6.30 7.13
C TYR A 130 -13.23 -6.49 7.54
N PRO A 131 -14.17 -5.68 6.99
CA PRO A 131 -14.05 -4.78 5.84
C PRO A 131 -13.61 -3.33 6.15
N ALA A 132 -13.12 -3.04 7.36
CA ALA A 132 -12.59 -1.72 7.68
C ALA A 132 -11.32 -1.40 6.87
N LEU A 133 -10.79 -0.18 7.04
CA LEU A 133 -9.56 0.24 6.38
C LEU A 133 -8.40 -0.68 6.76
N ALA A 134 -7.77 -1.29 5.75
CA ALA A 134 -6.62 -2.14 5.95
C ALA A 134 -5.43 -1.36 6.54
N THR A 135 -4.78 -1.91 7.57
CA THR A 135 -3.57 -1.35 8.16
C THR A 135 -2.46 -1.13 7.13
N ASP A 136 -2.38 -1.96 6.09
CA ASP A 136 -1.42 -1.83 4.99
C ASP A 136 -1.67 -0.60 4.11
N ALA A 137 -2.90 -0.08 4.06
CA ALA A 137 -3.23 1.13 3.32
C ALA A 137 -2.94 2.42 4.11
N ALA A 138 -2.78 2.34 5.43
CA ALA A 138 -2.60 3.52 6.28
C ALA A 138 -1.38 4.39 5.88
N PRO A 139 -0.16 3.86 5.67
CA PRO A 139 0.97 4.66 5.21
C PRO A 139 0.76 5.27 3.83
N LEU A 140 0.02 4.59 2.94
CA LEU A 140 -0.28 5.04 1.59
C LEU A 140 -1.25 6.23 1.59
N LEU A 141 -2.31 6.15 2.40
CA LEU A 141 -3.22 7.27 2.64
C LEU A 141 -2.51 8.44 3.31
N ALA A 142 -1.62 8.17 4.28
CA ALA A 142 -0.82 9.21 4.91
C ALA A 142 -0.02 10.00 3.87
N ALA A 143 0.57 9.35 2.86
CA ALA A 143 1.27 10.04 1.77
C ALA A 143 0.34 10.98 0.97
N ALA A 144 -0.92 10.61 0.74
CA ALA A 144 -1.91 11.50 0.12
C ALA A 144 -2.29 12.67 1.05
N MET A 145 -2.45 12.41 2.35
CA MET A 145 -2.78 13.42 3.37
C MET A 145 -1.71 14.51 3.50
N LEU A 146 -0.43 14.22 3.18
CA LEU A 146 0.63 15.24 3.14
C LEU A 146 0.32 16.40 2.18
N CYS A 147 -0.55 16.18 1.20
CA CYS A 147 -0.94 17.15 0.18
C CYS A 147 -2.27 17.87 0.51
N ALA A 148 -2.85 17.62 1.68
CA ALA A 148 -4.13 18.18 2.10
C ALA A 148 -3.96 19.60 2.67
N ASP A 149 -5.05 20.39 2.61
CA ASP A 149 -5.11 21.77 3.10
C ASP A 149 -5.56 21.89 4.55
N SER A 150 -5.92 20.79 5.19
CA SER A 150 -6.35 20.72 6.58
C SER A 150 -5.80 19.46 7.26
N GLU A 151 -5.85 19.45 8.59
CA GLU A 151 -5.28 18.39 9.41
C GLU A 151 -5.93 17.03 9.13
N SER A 152 -5.12 15.99 9.19
CA SER A 152 -5.53 14.60 9.13
C SER A 152 -4.84 13.78 10.19
N SER A 153 -5.49 12.74 10.71
CA SER A 153 -4.84 11.78 11.59
C SER A 153 -5.28 10.35 11.25
N ILE A 154 -4.34 9.41 11.40
CA ILE A 154 -4.63 7.98 11.24
C ILE A 154 -4.20 7.27 12.53
N GLU A 155 -5.15 6.53 13.11
CA GLU A 155 -4.86 5.63 14.23
C GLU A 155 -4.84 4.17 13.71
N ASP A 156 -3.69 3.51 13.87
CA ASP A 156 -3.58 2.09 13.54
C ASP A 156 -3.87 1.23 14.76
N VAL A 157 -5.03 0.56 14.76
CA VAL A 157 -5.43 -0.30 15.88
C VAL A 157 -4.84 -1.70 15.82
N ILE A 158 -4.15 -2.05 14.72
CA ILE A 158 -3.58 -3.39 14.48
C ILE A 158 -2.10 -3.43 14.89
N PHE A 159 -1.27 -2.47 14.42
CA PHE A 159 0.16 -2.42 14.67
C PHE A 159 0.57 -1.22 15.52
N GLU A 160 1.50 -1.44 16.44
CA GLU A 160 1.98 -0.38 17.34
C GLU A 160 2.96 0.59 16.66
N ARG A 161 3.66 0.12 15.62
CA ARG A 161 4.71 0.88 14.93
C ARG A 161 4.49 0.89 13.42
N ARG A 162 3.25 1.20 12.99
CA ARG A 162 2.90 1.22 11.56
C ARG A 162 3.58 2.35 10.79
N PHE A 163 3.81 3.47 11.42
CA PHE A 163 4.21 4.71 10.76
C PHE A 163 5.72 4.97 10.78
N GLY A 164 6.54 3.95 10.50
CA GLY A 164 7.99 4.12 10.34
C GLY A 164 8.39 5.09 9.23
N CYS A 165 7.47 5.42 8.31
CA CYS A 165 7.67 6.42 7.25
C CYS A 165 7.58 7.88 7.73
N ALA A 166 7.08 8.15 8.94
CA ALA A 166 6.84 9.51 9.45
C ALA A 166 8.13 10.36 9.46
N GLU A 167 9.26 9.79 9.88
CA GLU A 167 10.55 10.48 9.83
C GLU A 167 10.90 10.87 8.39
N GLY A 168 10.69 9.98 7.43
CA GLY A 168 10.91 10.26 6.02
C GLY A 168 9.99 11.36 5.49
N PHE A 169 8.74 11.42 5.95
CA PHE A 169 7.82 12.52 5.63
C PHE A 169 8.31 13.86 6.16
N CYS A 170 8.78 13.90 7.41
CA CYS A 170 9.36 15.10 8.01
C CYS A 170 10.61 15.56 7.24
N ARG A 171 11.48 14.64 6.82
CA ARG A 171 12.65 14.96 6.00
C ARG A 171 12.27 15.53 4.64
N LEU A 172 11.14 15.11 4.07
CA LEU A 172 10.57 15.71 2.85
C LEU A 172 9.95 17.09 3.09
N GLY A 173 9.85 17.57 4.34
CA GLY A 173 9.30 18.87 4.71
C GLY A 173 7.84 18.84 5.15
N ALA A 174 7.27 17.66 5.38
CA ALA A 174 5.94 17.52 5.95
C ALA A 174 5.95 17.84 7.44
N GLN A 175 4.81 18.31 7.95
CA GLN A 175 4.54 18.43 9.39
C GLN A 175 3.78 17.18 9.84
N ALA A 176 4.52 16.15 10.22
CA ALA A 176 3.99 14.85 10.61
C ALA A 176 4.55 14.42 11.97
N GLU A 177 3.69 13.98 12.86
CA GLU A 177 4.07 13.56 14.21
C GLU A 177 3.42 12.22 14.56
N THR A 178 4.16 11.36 15.21
CA THR A 178 3.64 10.07 15.72
C THR A 178 3.55 10.09 17.23
N ALA A 179 2.38 9.77 17.76
CA ALA A 179 2.13 9.57 19.20
C ALA A 179 1.52 8.18 19.40
N GLY A 180 2.33 7.23 19.85
CA GLY A 180 1.90 5.83 19.97
C GLY A 180 1.46 5.24 18.62
N ARG A 181 0.18 4.91 18.48
CA ARG A 181 -0.43 4.33 17.27
C ARG A 181 -1.00 5.37 16.31
N VAL A 182 -0.91 6.64 16.66
CA VAL A 182 -1.51 7.74 15.87
C VAL A 182 -0.42 8.47 15.11
N LEU A 183 -0.65 8.67 13.82
CA LEU A 183 0.08 9.62 12.98
C LEU A 183 -0.82 10.83 12.75
N THR A 184 -0.37 12.01 13.13
CA THR A 184 -1.02 13.29 12.84
C THR A 184 -0.23 14.04 11.77
N ILE A 185 -0.93 14.60 10.79
CA ILE A 185 -0.36 15.34 9.68
C ILE A 185 -1.03 16.71 9.66
N ALA A 186 -0.25 17.75 9.93
CA ALA A 186 -0.71 19.14 9.84
C ALA A 186 -0.57 19.67 8.41
N PRO A 187 -1.43 20.59 7.99
CA PRO A 187 -1.39 21.19 6.65
C PRO A 187 -0.19 22.11 6.46
N GLY A 188 0.12 22.47 5.21
CA GLY A 188 1.07 23.53 4.89
C GLY A 188 2.52 23.10 4.72
N GLY A 189 2.82 21.82 4.84
CA GLY A 189 4.15 21.28 4.49
C GLY A 189 4.45 21.48 3.01
N LEU A 190 5.56 22.12 2.66
CA LEU A 190 6.05 22.20 1.29
C LEU A 190 7.02 21.03 1.03
N LEU A 191 6.51 19.97 0.41
CA LEU A 191 7.32 18.79 0.14
C LEU A 191 8.47 19.11 -0.83
N ARG A 192 9.68 18.78 -0.42
CA ARG A 192 10.92 18.97 -1.19
C ARG A 192 11.69 17.66 -1.27
N GLY A 193 12.21 17.37 -2.45
CA GLY A 193 13.02 16.19 -2.69
C GLY A 193 14.27 16.19 -1.82
N THR A 194 14.56 15.03 -1.24
CA THR A 194 15.72 14.75 -0.39
C THR A 194 16.03 13.26 -0.40
N VAL A 195 17.05 12.85 0.32
CA VAL A 195 17.37 11.42 0.51
C VAL A 195 16.60 10.91 1.72
N VAL A 196 15.80 9.85 1.52
CA VAL A 196 15.04 9.15 2.56
C VAL A 196 15.29 7.65 2.48
N GLU A 197 15.10 6.95 3.59
CA GLU A 197 15.28 5.51 3.69
C GLU A 197 13.92 4.80 3.74
N ALA A 198 13.74 3.74 2.93
CA ALA A 198 12.57 2.89 3.02
C ALA A 198 12.63 2.06 4.32
N PRO A 199 11.76 2.31 5.31
CA PRO A 199 11.82 1.62 6.60
C PRO A 199 11.31 0.18 6.51
N ASP A 200 10.31 -0.02 5.68
CA ASP A 200 9.64 -1.29 5.42
C ASP A 200 8.93 -1.26 4.05
N LEU A 201 8.16 -2.30 3.74
CA LEU A 201 7.44 -2.44 2.47
C LEU A 201 6.45 -1.28 2.23
N ARG A 202 5.56 -1.02 3.18
CA ARG A 202 4.47 -0.04 3.00
C ARG A 202 4.92 1.39 3.26
N GLY A 203 5.78 1.57 4.23
CA GLY A 203 6.43 2.85 4.49
C GLY A 203 7.31 3.29 3.32
N GLY A 204 8.06 2.36 2.73
CA GLY A 204 8.84 2.63 1.53
C GLY A 204 7.97 3.06 0.34
N ALA A 205 6.88 2.34 0.07
CA ALA A 205 5.93 2.71 -0.97
C ALA A 205 5.31 4.11 -0.69
N ALA A 206 4.94 4.39 0.56
CA ALA A 206 4.42 5.71 0.96
C ALA A 206 5.42 6.84 0.71
N LEU A 207 6.72 6.60 0.96
CA LEU A 207 7.77 7.57 0.63
C LEU A 207 7.94 7.78 -0.88
N VAL A 208 7.73 6.74 -1.70
CA VAL A 208 7.65 6.90 -3.16
C VAL A 208 6.51 7.84 -3.52
N LEU A 209 5.30 7.61 -2.99
CA LEU A 209 4.13 8.47 -3.26
C LEU A 209 4.34 9.91 -2.80
N ALA A 210 4.92 10.12 -1.60
CA ALA A 210 5.27 11.45 -1.11
C ALA A 210 6.32 12.13 -2.02
N GLY A 211 7.30 11.37 -2.52
CA GLY A 211 8.29 11.84 -3.48
C GLY A 211 7.68 12.28 -4.81
N LEU A 212 6.59 11.63 -5.27
CA LEU A 212 5.85 12.06 -6.47
C LEU A 212 5.20 13.45 -6.30
N ALA A 213 4.89 13.86 -5.08
CA ALA A 213 4.33 15.18 -4.78
C ALA A 213 5.39 16.23 -4.43
N ALA A 214 6.61 15.81 -4.14
CA ALA A 214 7.70 16.71 -3.70
C ALA A 214 8.34 17.46 -4.88
N ARG A 215 8.74 18.70 -4.66
CA ARG A 215 9.52 19.48 -5.65
C ARG A 215 11.00 19.06 -5.62
N GLY A 216 11.57 18.87 -6.78
CA GLY A 216 12.98 18.47 -6.93
C GLY A 216 13.15 16.95 -6.97
N THR A 217 14.30 16.43 -6.59
CA THR A 217 14.61 15.00 -6.67
C THR A 217 14.56 14.35 -5.30
N THR A 218 13.77 13.29 -5.18
CA THR A 218 13.74 12.41 -4.00
C THR A 218 14.52 11.14 -4.31
N VAL A 219 15.45 10.78 -3.44
CA VAL A 219 16.19 9.52 -3.51
C VAL A 219 15.76 8.61 -2.38
N ILE A 220 15.29 7.41 -2.73
CA ILE A 220 14.86 6.42 -1.75
C ILE A 220 15.90 5.30 -1.70
N THR A 221 16.53 5.17 -0.54
CA THR A 221 17.49 4.11 -0.27
C THR A 221 16.79 2.82 0.21
N HIS A 222 17.48 1.69 0.18
CA HIS A 222 16.95 0.37 0.57
C HIS A 222 15.67 -0.07 -0.17
N PRO A 223 15.59 0.11 -1.50
CA PRO A 223 14.38 -0.22 -2.28
C PRO A 223 14.01 -1.71 -2.24
N ALA A 224 14.90 -2.59 -1.79
CA ALA A 224 14.63 -4.01 -1.60
C ALA A 224 13.43 -4.26 -0.65
N HIS A 225 13.19 -3.35 0.30
CA HIS A 225 11.98 -3.42 1.15
C HIS A 225 10.69 -3.26 0.34
N ILE A 226 10.73 -2.44 -0.71
CA ILE A 226 9.58 -2.19 -1.61
C ILE A 226 9.44 -3.34 -2.60
N ASP A 227 10.55 -3.82 -3.17
CA ASP A 227 10.58 -4.80 -4.26
C ASP A 227 9.92 -6.14 -3.91
N ARG A 228 9.97 -6.54 -2.64
CA ARG A 228 9.39 -7.80 -2.19
C ARG A 228 7.87 -7.88 -2.29
N GLY A 229 7.17 -6.77 -2.45
CA GLY A 229 5.69 -6.74 -2.56
C GLY A 229 5.16 -5.80 -3.65
N TYR A 230 6.05 -5.14 -4.41
CA TYR A 230 5.67 -4.25 -5.51
C TYR A 230 6.46 -4.60 -6.77
N ALA A 231 6.02 -5.65 -7.46
CA ALA A 231 6.65 -6.05 -8.72
C ALA A 231 6.46 -4.96 -9.79
N GLY A 232 7.57 -4.56 -10.45
CA GLY A 232 7.52 -3.58 -11.53
C GLY A 232 7.04 -2.18 -11.13
N PHE A 233 7.15 -1.80 -9.85
CA PHE A 233 6.57 -0.56 -9.32
C PHE A 233 7.10 0.69 -10.02
N THR A 234 8.41 0.74 -10.24
CA THR A 234 9.06 1.87 -10.93
C THR A 234 8.58 2.00 -12.37
N GLU A 235 8.48 0.87 -13.08
CA GLU A 235 8.04 0.78 -14.47
C GLU A 235 6.57 1.17 -14.62
N ILE A 236 5.72 0.73 -13.70
CA ILE A 236 4.30 1.08 -13.68
C ILE A 236 4.12 2.58 -13.43
N LEU A 237 4.79 3.14 -12.43
CA LEU A 237 4.71 4.57 -12.15
C LEU A 237 5.26 5.42 -13.31
N ALA A 238 6.36 4.98 -13.95
CA ALA A 238 6.90 5.64 -15.14
C ALA A 238 5.90 5.60 -16.31
N GLY A 239 5.23 4.45 -16.52
CA GLY A 239 4.16 4.30 -17.51
C GLY A 239 2.95 5.21 -17.25
N LEU A 240 2.68 5.54 -16.00
CA LEU A 240 1.67 6.52 -15.59
C LEU A 240 2.15 7.98 -15.70
N GLY A 241 3.39 8.23 -16.14
CA GLY A 241 3.95 9.56 -16.38
C GLY A 241 4.82 10.09 -15.24
N ALA A 242 5.11 9.31 -14.22
CA ALA A 242 6.05 9.72 -13.18
C ALA A 242 7.50 9.73 -13.74
N GLN A 243 8.26 10.76 -13.35
CA GLN A 243 9.70 10.79 -13.63
C GLN A 243 10.44 10.01 -12.55
N ILE A 244 10.55 8.72 -12.72
CA ILE A 244 11.10 7.78 -11.76
C ILE A 244 12.09 6.85 -12.45
N ARG A 245 13.21 6.55 -11.78
CA ARG A 245 14.20 5.59 -12.26
C ARG A 245 14.91 4.89 -11.13
N ARG A 246 15.51 3.76 -11.44
CA ARG A 246 16.41 3.05 -10.53
C ARG A 246 17.84 3.41 -10.85
N GLU A 247 18.61 3.67 -9.84
CA GLU A 247 20.05 3.93 -9.97
C GLU A 247 20.83 2.97 -9.06
N SER A 248 22.03 2.61 -9.50
CA SER A 248 23.01 2.02 -8.60
C SER A 248 23.57 3.11 -7.71
N ALA A 249 23.70 2.87 -6.40
CA ALA A 249 24.36 3.82 -5.53
C ALA A 249 25.76 4.13 -6.06
N PRO A 250 26.21 5.40 -6.06
CA PRO A 250 27.57 5.74 -6.43
C PRO A 250 28.53 4.93 -5.54
N GLY A 251 29.35 4.10 -6.16
CA GLY A 251 30.38 3.32 -5.47
C GLY A 251 31.39 4.29 -4.86
N ASN A 252 31.55 4.27 -3.53
CA ASN A 252 32.74 4.80 -2.93
C ASN A 252 33.92 4.02 -3.50
N GLY A 253 34.80 4.69 -4.22
CA GLY A 253 36.00 4.09 -4.82
C GLY A 253 36.76 3.25 -3.79
N SER A 254 37.15 2.04 -4.22
CA SER A 254 37.91 1.03 -3.48
C SER A 254 37.16 0.29 -2.35
N ALA A 255 36.45 -0.76 -2.71
CA ALA A 255 36.44 -2.06 -1.98
C ALA A 255 35.55 -3.09 -2.70
N LYS A 256 36.09 -4.28 -2.89
CA LYS A 256 35.50 -5.58 -3.27
C LYS A 256 34.01 -5.61 -3.66
N LYS A 257 33.71 -6.26 -4.81
CA LYS A 257 32.38 -6.59 -5.37
C LYS A 257 31.39 -7.11 -4.30
N THR A 258 30.79 -6.23 -3.56
CA THR A 258 29.64 -6.48 -2.71
C THR A 258 28.47 -5.73 -3.34
N SER A 259 27.40 -6.44 -3.66
CA SER A 259 26.08 -6.02 -4.17
C SER A 259 25.89 -4.50 -4.20
N ALA A 260 25.92 -3.91 -5.41
CA ALA A 260 25.66 -2.48 -5.60
C ALA A 260 24.32 -2.12 -4.93
N LYS A 261 24.33 -1.22 -3.96
CA LYS A 261 23.12 -0.72 -3.30
C LYS A 261 22.26 -0.02 -4.35
N LYS A 262 21.11 -0.59 -4.69
CA LYS A 262 20.15 0.03 -5.60
C LYS A 262 19.44 1.18 -4.88
N GLN A 263 19.06 2.20 -5.63
CA GLN A 263 18.29 3.36 -5.16
C GLN A 263 17.16 3.63 -6.13
N ILE A 264 16.07 4.20 -5.66
CA ILE A 264 14.99 4.73 -6.50
C ILE A 264 15.13 6.24 -6.49
N CYS A 265 15.38 6.83 -7.63
CA CYS A 265 15.41 8.27 -7.81
C CYS A 265 14.11 8.74 -8.46
N LEU A 266 13.45 9.69 -7.80
CA LEU A 266 12.26 10.36 -8.27
C LEU A 266 12.61 11.80 -8.53
N SER A 267 12.44 12.28 -9.76
CA SER A 267 12.50 13.69 -10.07
C SER A 267 11.17 14.14 -10.67
N ILE A 268 10.55 15.12 -10.07
CA ILE A 268 9.37 15.75 -10.65
C ILE A 268 9.84 17.00 -11.38
N GLY A 269 9.88 16.94 -12.70
CA GLY A 269 9.88 18.12 -13.56
C GLY A 269 8.45 18.66 -13.56
N ALA A 270 8.27 19.92 -13.13
CA ALA A 270 7.00 20.60 -13.31
C ALA A 270 6.66 20.61 -14.81
N LYS A 271 5.76 19.75 -15.27
CA LYS A 271 5.04 20.02 -16.50
C LYS A 271 4.10 21.17 -16.19
N ARG A 272 4.40 22.32 -16.82
CA ARG A 272 3.53 23.51 -16.89
C ARG A 272 2.22 23.15 -17.60
#